data_17335cc03ad14b754cda77f82a4bb1ae
#
_entry.id   17335cc03ad14b754cda77f82a4bb1ae
#
_cell.length_a   1.000
_cell.length_b   1.000
_cell.length_c   1.000
_cell.angle_alpha   90.00
_cell.angle_beta   90.00
_cell.angle_gamma   90.00
#
_symmetry.space_group_name_H-M   'P 1'
#
loop_
_entity.id
_entity.type
_entity.pdbx_description
1 polymer ?
#
loop_
_entity_poly.entity_id
_entity_poly.type
_entity_poly.pdbx_seq_one_letter_code
_entity_poly.pdbx_strand_id
1 'polypeptide(L)'
;MNRREFFRAFGIGAASLGLSGCASASERRGGNALKGRPNILFCIADDWSWPYASIAGDKVVKTPTFDRVAREGVLFEHAFVSAPSCTPSRGAILTGQWHWRLEEGGNLWSTLPAKFTVYPDLLEKAGYHIGFTRKAWGPGYDEPGGRTRNPAGPRFKDFAQFLQARPVRNSLVGGAGRGGRGISNGARPEGAPFCFWFGSNDPHRPYKWQSGVQSGMKIEDVAVPACLPDSDQVRTDICDYYWEVQRFDTEVGELLNTLKEKGELDNTLIVMTGDNGLPFPRCKSNLYDRGTNVPLAVRWPAQVKGGRVVEDFISLSDLAPTFLEVCGLKPTGDMTGRSFLDVLTSGKSGRVDPKRDKVFTGMERHSDRRAGGVGYPMRAIRTRDYLYIRNFKPDRWPAGDPEGYGDIDGSPSKTYMMEHRDEPGVKRLFELAFGKRPAEELYDLRKDPDQLNNVADRSEYAKSKEKLAAALMAELKATKDPRALGKGDIFDKYPYYGAGAPKESR
;
A
#
# COMPACT_ATOMS: atom_id res chain seq x y z
N MET A 1 -0.51 -40.41 35.85
CA MET A 1 -1.01 -41.15 34.67
C MET A 1 -0.85 -40.25 33.44
N ASN A 2 0.10 -40.63 32.59
CA ASN A 2 0.59 -39.80 31.48
C ASN A 2 -0.17 -40.07 30.17
N ARG A 3 -0.41 -39.05 29.41
CA ARG A 3 -1.17 -38.98 28.12
C ARG A 3 -0.54 -39.75 26.95
N ARG A 4 0.22 -40.85 27.18
CA ARG A 4 0.96 -41.56 26.11
C ARG A 4 0.52 -43.00 25.85
N GLU A 5 -0.58 -43.49 26.42
CA GLU A 5 -0.96 -44.94 26.33
C GLU A 5 -2.35 -45.20 25.69
N PHE A 6 -2.83 -44.39 24.75
CA PHE A 6 -4.15 -44.65 24.18
C PHE A 6 -4.19 -44.90 22.66
N PHE A 7 -3.13 -45.32 22.03
CA PHE A 7 -3.18 -45.78 20.63
C PHE A 7 -2.33 -47.02 20.40
N ARG A 8 -2.77 -48.16 20.92
CA ARG A 8 -2.39 -49.48 20.44
C ARG A 8 -3.54 -50.45 20.70
N ALA A 9 -4.38 -50.70 19.66
CA ALA A 9 -5.02 -52.00 19.43
C ALA A 9 -5.98 -51.95 18.22
N PHE A 10 -5.89 -53.00 17.46
CA PHE A 10 -6.63 -53.46 16.26
C PHE A 10 -6.02 -53.04 14.94
N GLY A 11 -5.47 -53.85 14.19
CA GLY A 11 -5.03 -55.21 13.94
C GLY A 11 -5.79 -55.94 12.81
N ILE A 12 -5.08 -56.15 11.67
CA ILE A 12 -5.08 -57.33 10.80
C ILE A 12 -6.24 -57.55 9.81
N GLY A 13 -5.88 -57.64 8.50
CA GLY A 13 -6.40 -58.55 7.50
C GLY A 13 -7.00 -57.86 6.28
N ALA A 14 -6.63 -58.05 5.07
CA ALA A 14 -6.22 -59.16 4.26
C ALA A 14 -5.69 -58.69 2.89
N ALA A 15 -4.75 -59.43 2.37
CA ALA A 15 -4.17 -59.22 1.02
C ALA A 15 -5.09 -59.73 -0.10
N SER A 16 -5.09 -59.07 -1.26
CA SER A 16 -5.35 -59.70 -2.56
C SER A 16 -4.53 -59.00 -3.65
N LEU A 17 -3.74 -59.82 -4.33
CA LEU A 17 -2.88 -59.55 -5.47
C LEU A 17 -3.74 -59.24 -6.74
N GLY A 18 -3.32 -58.26 -7.50
CA GLY A 18 -3.78 -58.03 -8.85
C GLY A 18 -2.78 -57.20 -9.64
N LEU A 19 -2.14 -57.82 -10.58
CA LEU A 19 -1.07 -57.31 -11.46
C LEU A 19 -1.58 -56.36 -12.56
N SER A 20 -0.68 -55.47 -12.97
CA SER A 20 -0.48 -54.91 -14.32
C SER A 20 -1.10 -53.57 -14.64
N GLY A 21 -0.21 -52.64 -14.97
CA GLY A 21 -0.50 -51.44 -15.75
C GLY A 21 0.42 -50.26 -15.41
N CYS A 22 1.67 -50.27 -15.96
CA CYS A 22 2.48 -49.08 -16.03
C CYS A 22 1.79 -48.01 -16.89
N ALA A 23 1.17 -47.03 -16.25
CA ALA A 23 0.88 -45.73 -16.86
C ALA A 23 1.47 -44.67 -15.98
N SER A 24 2.47 -43.97 -16.48
CA SER A 24 3.07 -42.78 -15.87
C SER A 24 2.02 -41.71 -15.72
N ALA A 25 1.34 -41.69 -14.58
CA ALA A 25 0.51 -40.59 -14.16
C ALA A 25 1.43 -39.50 -13.62
N SER A 26 1.73 -38.50 -14.44
CA SER A 26 2.16 -37.18 -13.93
C SER A 26 1.03 -36.71 -13.00
N GLU A 27 1.27 -36.78 -11.70
CA GLU A 27 0.42 -36.11 -10.71
C GLU A 27 0.37 -34.62 -11.01
N ARG A 28 -0.61 -34.23 -11.82
CA ARG A 28 -1.13 -32.86 -11.77
C ARG A 28 -1.68 -32.68 -10.37
N ARG A 29 -0.95 -31.95 -9.52
CA ARG A 29 -1.52 -31.32 -8.33
C ARG A 29 -2.73 -30.52 -8.82
N GLY A 30 -3.90 -31.06 -8.62
CA GLY A 30 -5.17 -30.39 -8.89
C GLY A 30 -5.28 -29.20 -7.95
N GLY A 31 -4.86 -28.04 -8.41
CA GLY A 31 -5.28 -26.79 -7.79
C GLY A 31 -6.81 -26.80 -7.79
N ASN A 32 -7.42 -26.58 -6.64
CA ASN A 32 -8.85 -26.30 -6.52
C ASN A 32 -9.16 -25.19 -7.53
N ALA A 33 -9.83 -25.55 -8.65
CA ALA A 33 -10.27 -24.56 -9.61
C ALA A 33 -11.19 -23.60 -8.87
N LEU A 34 -10.80 -22.31 -8.80
CA LEU A 34 -11.54 -21.26 -8.10
C LEU A 34 -12.96 -21.26 -8.65
N LYS A 35 -13.96 -21.57 -7.81
CA LYS A 35 -15.37 -21.68 -8.22
C LYS A 35 -15.88 -20.32 -8.65
N GLY A 36 -16.08 -20.14 -9.97
CA GLY A 36 -16.52 -18.89 -10.57
C GLY A 36 -15.37 -17.87 -10.76
N ARG A 37 -15.68 -16.77 -11.44
CA ARG A 37 -14.78 -15.62 -11.59
C ARG A 37 -15.18 -14.56 -10.57
N PRO A 38 -14.37 -14.31 -9.51
CA PRO A 38 -14.75 -13.37 -8.47
C PRO A 38 -14.70 -11.94 -8.99
N ASN A 39 -15.51 -11.08 -8.38
CA ASN A 39 -15.33 -9.64 -8.47
C ASN A 39 -14.18 -9.19 -7.57
N ILE A 40 -13.59 -8.03 -7.87
CA ILE A 40 -12.61 -7.37 -7.02
C ILE A 40 -13.11 -5.97 -6.70
N LEU A 41 -13.23 -5.66 -5.40
CA LEU A 41 -13.42 -4.31 -4.89
C LEU A 41 -12.16 -3.92 -4.11
N PHE A 42 -11.33 -3.07 -4.70
CA PHE A 42 -10.13 -2.54 -4.08
C PHE A 42 -10.40 -1.14 -3.53
N CYS A 43 -10.41 -1.00 -2.21
CA CYS A 43 -10.65 0.24 -1.49
C CYS A 43 -9.34 0.75 -0.89
N ILE A 44 -8.89 1.91 -1.36
CA ILE A 44 -7.63 2.50 -0.94
C ILE A 44 -7.83 3.93 -0.44
N ALA A 45 -7.47 4.15 0.82
CA ALA A 45 -7.40 5.47 1.43
C ALA A 45 -6.17 6.24 0.93
N ASP A 46 -6.20 7.55 1.04
CA ASP A 46 -5.09 8.45 0.74
C ASP A 46 -4.44 8.91 2.05
N ASP A 47 -3.22 8.43 2.36
CA ASP A 47 -2.48 8.75 3.60
C ASP A 47 -2.96 8.01 4.87
N TRP A 48 -3.38 6.74 4.81
CA TRP A 48 -3.82 5.98 5.99
C TRP A 48 -2.75 5.03 6.51
N SER A 49 -2.26 5.27 7.73
CA SER A 49 -1.19 4.51 8.39
C SER A 49 -1.72 3.48 9.40
N TRP A 50 -1.01 2.37 9.54
CA TRP A 50 -1.14 1.45 10.68
C TRP A 50 -0.43 2.05 11.91
N PRO A 51 -0.98 1.96 13.15
CA PRO A 51 -2.15 1.15 13.55
C PRO A 51 -3.46 1.96 13.75
N TYR A 52 -3.70 3.02 12.98
CA TYR A 52 -4.86 3.91 13.20
C TYR A 52 -6.16 3.29 12.67
N ALA A 53 -6.60 2.24 13.39
CA ALA A 53 -7.88 1.54 13.20
C ALA A 53 -8.34 0.97 14.55
N SER A 54 -9.65 0.87 14.77
CA SER A 54 -10.19 0.39 16.06
C SER A 54 -9.79 -1.08 16.34
N ILE A 55 -9.70 -1.93 15.32
CA ILE A 55 -9.24 -3.32 15.50
C ILE A 55 -7.77 -3.43 15.92
N ALA A 56 -6.96 -2.41 15.65
CA ALA A 56 -5.57 -2.33 16.08
C ALA A 56 -5.40 -1.85 17.53
N GLY A 57 -6.50 -1.53 18.21
CA GLY A 57 -6.52 -1.09 19.61
C GLY A 57 -6.55 0.43 19.80
N ASP A 58 -6.64 1.23 18.75
CA ASP A 58 -6.90 2.66 18.88
C ASP A 58 -8.28 2.90 19.49
N LYS A 59 -8.34 3.73 20.53
CA LYS A 59 -9.57 3.95 21.31
C LYS A 59 -10.42 5.09 20.77
N VAL A 60 -9.85 5.97 19.97
CA VAL A 60 -10.47 7.20 19.49
C VAL A 60 -11.05 7.01 18.10
N VAL A 61 -10.24 6.57 17.13
CA VAL A 61 -10.70 6.34 15.76
C VAL A 61 -11.67 5.14 15.70
N LYS A 62 -12.75 5.27 14.96
CA LYS A 62 -13.76 4.22 14.77
C LYS A 62 -13.80 3.77 13.31
N THR A 63 -13.43 2.51 13.07
CA THR A 63 -13.36 1.91 11.73
C THR A 63 -14.19 0.62 11.65
N PRO A 64 -15.52 0.68 11.90
CA PRO A 64 -16.35 -0.52 11.98
C PRO A 64 -16.38 -1.34 10.69
N THR A 65 -16.27 -0.71 9.52
CA THR A 65 -16.23 -1.40 8.22
C THR A 65 -14.93 -2.14 8.04
N PHE A 66 -13.79 -1.50 8.31
CA PHE A 66 -12.48 -2.16 8.26
C PHE A 66 -12.39 -3.31 9.26
N ASP A 67 -12.87 -3.09 10.47
CA ASP A 67 -12.95 -4.13 11.51
C ASP A 67 -13.79 -5.33 11.06
N ARG A 68 -14.90 -5.07 10.38
CA ARG A 68 -15.75 -6.12 9.82
C ARG A 68 -15.03 -6.88 8.71
N VAL A 69 -14.39 -6.18 7.76
CA VAL A 69 -13.62 -6.81 6.67
C VAL A 69 -12.50 -7.68 7.25
N ALA A 70 -11.80 -7.20 8.28
CA ALA A 70 -10.74 -7.94 8.98
C ALA A 70 -11.28 -9.18 9.71
N ARG A 71 -12.39 -9.05 10.48
CA ARG A 71 -12.98 -10.17 11.24
C ARG A 71 -13.63 -11.23 10.33
N GLU A 72 -14.28 -10.81 9.26
CA GLU A 72 -14.86 -11.73 8.26
C GLU A 72 -13.82 -12.27 7.26
N GLY A 73 -12.59 -11.75 7.29
CA GLY A 73 -11.49 -12.09 6.41
C GLY A 73 -10.16 -12.28 7.13
N VAL A 74 -9.12 -11.65 6.61
CA VAL A 74 -7.74 -11.71 7.10
C VAL A 74 -7.24 -10.29 7.35
N LEU A 75 -6.74 -10.04 8.56
CA LEU A 75 -5.96 -8.87 8.92
C LEU A 75 -4.48 -9.16 8.73
N PHE A 76 -3.75 -8.29 8.04
CA PHE A 76 -2.28 -8.34 7.91
C PHE A 76 -1.66 -7.25 8.78
N GLU A 77 -0.83 -7.63 9.75
CA GLU A 77 -0.19 -6.67 10.66
C GLU A 77 1.05 -5.99 10.05
N HIS A 78 1.64 -6.63 9.04
CA HIS A 78 2.88 -6.19 8.40
C HIS A 78 2.68 -5.93 6.90
N ALA A 79 1.85 -4.95 6.56
CA ALA A 79 1.65 -4.53 5.18
C ALA A 79 2.37 -3.19 4.92
N PHE A 80 3.20 -3.15 3.89
CA PHE A 80 4.06 -2.01 3.60
C PHE A 80 3.94 -1.55 2.16
N VAL A 81 4.05 -0.23 1.96
CA VAL A 81 4.09 0.36 0.63
C VAL A 81 5.50 0.28 0.03
N SER A 82 5.61 0.25 -1.30
CA SER A 82 6.90 0.35 -1.99
C SER A 82 7.56 1.72 -1.78
N ALA A 83 6.74 2.78 -1.74
CA ALA A 83 7.19 4.15 -1.48
C ALA A 83 6.14 4.91 -0.64
N PRO A 84 6.55 5.70 0.37
CA PRO A 84 5.64 6.49 1.20
C PRO A 84 5.18 7.78 0.50
N SER A 85 4.62 7.65 -0.68
CA SER A 85 4.17 8.76 -1.53
C SER A 85 3.17 8.26 -2.57
N CYS A 86 2.11 9.02 -2.83
CA CYS A 86 0.94 8.59 -3.60
C CYS A 86 1.27 8.00 -4.98
N THR A 87 1.88 8.77 -5.89
CA THR A 87 2.13 8.34 -7.28
C THR A 87 3.00 7.08 -7.35
N PRO A 88 4.20 7.03 -6.72
CA PRO A 88 5.06 5.86 -6.81
C PRO A 88 4.48 4.64 -6.08
N SER A 89 3.76 4.82 -4.96
CA SER A 89 3.06 3.72 -4.29
C SER A 89 1.97 3.13 -5.17
N ARG A 90 1.08 3.98 -5.70
CA ARG A 90 -0.02 3.55 -6.57
C ARG A 90 0.49 2.95 -7.88
N GLY A 91 1.60 3.47 -8.43
CA GLY A 91 2.31 2.87 -9.56
C GLY A 91 2.82 1.46 -9.27
N ALA A 92 3.42 1.25 -8.09
CA ALA A 92 3.90 -0.06 -7.66
C ALA A 92 2.75 -1.07 -7.47
N ILE A 93 1.62 -0.64 -6.89
CA ILE A 93 0.41 -1.46 -6.76
C ILE A 93 -0.13 -1.89 -8.13
N LEU A 94 -0.23 -0.96 -9.08
CA LEU A 94 -0.80 -1.23 -10.41
C LEU A 94 0.06 -2.14 -11.27
N THR A 95 1.38 -1.98 -11.16
CA THR A 95 2.34 -2.73 -12.00
C THR A 95 2.85 -4.02 -11.35
N GLY A 96 2.68 -4.17 -10.02
CA GLY A 96 3.31 -5.24 -9.27
C GLY A 96 4.83 -5.13 -9.21
N GLN A 97 5.40 -3.94 -9.44
CA GLN A 97 6.84 -3.71 -9.47
C GLN A 97 7.26 -2.72 -8.39
N TRP A 98 8.49 -2.84 -7.91
CA TRP A 98 9.08 -1.80 -7.06
C TRP A 98 9.08 -0.45 -7.77
N HIS A 99 8.73 0.64 -7.08
CA HIS A 99 8.62 1.98 -7.65
C HIS A 99 9.91 2.45 -8.34
N TRP A 100 11.10 2.06 -7.88
CA TRP A 100 12.38 2.44 -8.49
C TRP A 100 12.63 1.83 -9.88
N ARG A 101 11.78 0.88 -10.32
CA ARG A 101 11.80 0.32 -11.67
C ARG A 101 10.92 1.09 -12.65
N LEU A 102 10.06 1.98 -12.15
CA LEU A 102 9.01 2.62 -12.92
C LEU A 102 9.47 3.92 -13.61
N GLU A 103 10.78 4.17 -13.66
CA GLU A 103 11.38 5.38 -14.26
C GLU A 103 10.74 6.64 -13.66
N GLU A 104 10.14 7.52 -14.48
CA GLU A 104 9.44 8.72 -14.01
C GLU A 104 8.38 8.42 -12.95
N GLY A 105 7.66 7.30 -13.10
CA GLY A 105 6.65 6.83 -12.14
C GLY A 105 7.17 6.52 -10.74
N GLY A 106 8.50 6.53 -10.53
CA GLY A 106 9.14 6.47 -9.23
C GLY A 106 9.10 7.77 -8.43
N ASN A 107 8.70 8.88 -9.05
CA ASN A 107 8.56 10.20 -8.45
C ASN A 107 7.10 10.60 -8.24
N LEU A 108 6.82 11.51 -7.31
CA LEU A 108 5.51 12.17 -7.20
C LEU A 108 5.34 13.21 -8.33
N TRP A 109 4.11 13.51 -8.71
CA TRP A 109 3.78 14.45 -9.79
C TRP A 109 4.53 14.13 -11.09
N SER A 110 4.43 12.88 -11.53
CA SER A 110 5.12 12.35 -12.68
C SER A 110 4.17 11.77 -13.74
N THR A 111 4.68 10.88 -14.56
CA THR A 111 3.90 10.01 -15.46
C THR A 111 4.25 8.55 -15.22
N LEU A 112 3.33 7.63 -15.51
CA LEU A 112 3.62 6.19 -15.54
C LEU A 112 3.75 5.74 -17.00
N PRO A 113 4.98 5.52 -17.53
CA PRO A 113 5.16 5.15 -18.93
C PRO A 113 4.30 3.96 -19.38
N ALA A 114 3.71 4.06 -20.57
CA ALA A 114 2.76 3.08 -21.10
C ALA A 114 3.38 1.68 -21.31
N LYS A 115 4.70 1.58 -21.41
CA LYS A 115 5.43 0.31 -21.49
C LYS A 115 5.30 -0.57 -20.24
N PHE A 116 4.98 0.02 -19.07
CA PHE A 116 4.74 -0.76 -17.86
C PHE A 116 3.34 -1.32 -17.88
N THR A 117 3.24 -2.64 -17.96
CA THR A 117 1.96 -3.35 -17.89
C THR A 117 1.31 -3.14 -16.52
N VAL A 118 0.01 -2.87 -16.50
CA VAL A 118 -0.79 -2.72 -15.27
C VAL A 118 -1.85 -3.81 -15.19
N TYR A 119 -2.13 -4.31 -13.98
CA TYR A 119 -3.05 -5.43 -13.80
C TYR A 119 -4.49 -5.13 -14.30
N PRO A 120 -5.05 -3.90 -14.21
CA PRO A 120 -6.38 -3.63 -14.74
C PRO A 120 -6.49 -3.89 -16.25
N ASP A 121 -5.47 -3.52 -17.04
CA ASP A 121 -5.48 -3.78 -18.50
C ASP A 121 -5.44 -5.28 -18.81
N LEU A 122 -4.80 -6.10 -17.98
CA LEU A 122 -4.79 -7.56 -18.13
C LEU A 122 -6.15 -8.16 -17.77
N LEU A 123 -6.79 -7.66 -16.71
CA LEU A 123 -8.14 -8.07 -16.32
C LEU A 123 -9.18 -7.69 -17.37
N GLU A 124 -9.10 -6.48 -17.94
CA GLU A 124 -9.99 -6.04 -19.02
C GLU A 124 -9.88 -6.94 -20.24
N LYS A 125 -8.65 -7.28 -20.68
CA LYS A 125 -8.40 -8.25 -21.75
C LYS A 125 -8.95 -9.65 -21.45
N ALA A 126 -9.03 -10.02 -20.17
CA ALA A 126 -9.64 -11.27 -19.72
C ALA A 126 -11.17 -11.18 -19.56
N GLY A 127 -11.80 -10.06 -19.94
CA GLY A 127 -13.25 -9.84 -19.93
C GLY A 127 -13.80 -9.32 -18.61
N TYR A 128 -13.00 -8.79 -17.73
CA TYR A 128 -13.47 -8.05 -16.55
C TYR A 128 -13.95 -6.66 -16.95
N HIS A 129 -15.05 -6.22 -16.35
CA HIS A 129 -15.40 -4.80 -16.35
C HIS A 129 -14.52 -4.07 -15.34
N ILE A 130 -13.73 -3.12 -15.81
CA ILE A 130 -12.78 -2.38 -14.94
C ILE A 130 -13.18 -0.92 -14.82
N GLY A 131 -12.79 -0.27 -13.72
CA GLY A 131 -12.98 1.14 -13.54
C GLY A 131 -12.58 1.65 -12.18
N PHE A 132 -12.62 2.97 -12.03
CA PHE A 132 -12.34 3.62 -10.76
C PHE A 132 -13.23 4.84 -10.52
N THR A 133 -13.24 5.29 -9.26
CA THR A 133 -13.79 6.61 -8.89
C THR A 133 -12.82 7.37 -8.01
N ARG A 134 -12.94 8.72 -8.02
CA ARG A 134 -12.12 9.69 -7.28
C ARG A 134 -10.63 9.57 -7.59
N LYS A 135 -9.76 9.19 -6.63
CA LYS A 135 -8.30 9.12 -6.78
C LYS A 135 -7.85 7.70 -7.11
N ALA A 136 -7.37 7.49 -8.33
CA ALA A 136 -6.74 6.24 -8.75
C ALA A 136 -5.21 6.39 -8.76
N TRP A 137 -4.54 6.25 -9.91
CA TRP A 137 -3.13 6.62 -10.03
C TRP A 137 -2.99 8.14 -10.10
N GLY A 138 -2.02 8.67 -9.37
CA GLY A 138 -1.71 10.10 -9.30
C GLY A 138 -1.34 10.55 -7.88
N PRO A 139 -1.00 11.87 -7.72
CA PRO A 139 -1.08 12.95 -8.72
C PRO A 139 -0.03 12.82 -9.83
N GLY A 140 -0.42 13.20 -11.06
CA GLY A 140 0.42 13.12 -12.27
C GLY A 140 -0.41 13.23 -13.53
N TYR A 141 0.22 12.94 -14.68
CA TYR A 141 -0.41 13.03 -15.99
C TYR A 141 -0.18 11.73 -16.79
N ASP A 142 -1.21 11.31 -17.51
CA ASP A 142 -1.18 10.05 -18.27
C ASP A 142 -0.48 10.24 -19.63
N GLU A 143 -0.76 11.35 -20.32
CA GLU A 143 -0.36 11.60 -21.71
C GLU A 143 1.16 11.68 -21.91
N PRO A 144 1.97 12.34 -21.05
CA PRO A 144 3.42 12.38 -21.24
C PRO A 144 4.07 11.01 -21.22
N GLY A 145 3.45 10.04 -20.50
CA GLY A 145 3.88 8.65 -20.48
C GLY A 145 3.37 7.80 -21.63
N GLY A 146 2.63 8.40 -22.58
CA GLY A 146 2.04 7.71 -23.73
C GLY A 146 0.76 6.92 -23.40
N ARG A 147 0.11 7.19 -22.24
CA ARG A 147 -1.17 6.58 -21.87
C ARG A 147 -2.33 7.44 -22.33
N THR A 148 -3.39 6.80 -22.79
CA THR A 148 -4.64 7.47 -23.24
C THR A 148 -5.69 7.55 -22.14
N ARG A 149 -5.44 6.89 -20.99
CA ARG A 149 -6.32 6.89 -19.81
C ARG A 149 -5.50 6.59 -18.54
N ASN A 150 -6.14 6.84 -17.40
CA ASN A 150 -5.56 6.46 -16.11
C ASN A 150 -5.27 4.94 -16.07
N PRO A 151 -4.11 4.52 -15.56
CA PRO A 151 -3.72 3.10 -15.51
C PRO A 151 -4.65 2.21 -14.66
N ALA A 152 -5.50 2.78 -13.79
CA ALA A 152 -6.53 2.03 -13.07
C ALA A 152 -7.79 1.73 -13.92
N GLY A 153 -7.88 2.25 -15.15
CA GLY A 153 -8.99 2.05 -16.07
C GLY A 153 -9.82 3.30 -16.34
N PRO A 154 -11.05 3.16 -16.85
CA PRO A 154 -11.99 4.26 -17.06
C PRO A 154 -12.48 4.85 -15.73
N ARG A 155 -12.72 6.16 -15.69
CA ARG A 155 -13.28 6.87 -14.54
C ARG A 155 -14.80 6.82 -14.56
N PHE A 156 -15.41 6.48 -13.43
CA PHE A 156 -16.86 6.55 -13.19
C PHE A 156 -17.17 7.63 -12.14
N LYS A 157 -18.40 8.15 -12.18
CA LYS A 157 -18.88 9.11 -11.19
C LYS A 157 -18.89 8.50 -9.79
N ASP A 158 -19.45 7.31 -9.70
CA ASP A 158 -19.57 6.53 -8.46
C ASP A 158 -19.67 5.03 -8.77
N PHE A 159 -19.68 4.22 -7.72
CA PHE A 159 -19.77 2.77 -7.81
C PHE A 159 -21.14 2.30 -8.34
N ALA A 160 -22.22 3.00 -8.02
CA ALA A 160 -23.55 2.67 -8.51
C ALA A 160 -23.62 2.79 -10.02
N GLN A 161 -23.06 3.86 -10.60
CA GLN A 161 -22.94 4.03 -12.05
C GLN A 161 -22.09 2.90 -12.67
N PHE A 162 -20.98 2.56 -12.04
CA PHE A 162 -20.11 1.46 -12.52
C PHE A 162 -20.83 0.11 -12.57
N LEU A 163 -21.67 -0.18 -11.59
CA LEU A 163 -22.40 -1.44 -11.49
C LEU A 163 -23.64 -1.51 -12.38
N GLN A 164 -24.05 -0.41 -13.07
CA GLN A 164 -25.21 -0.43 -13.95
C GLN A 164 -24.95 -1.35 -15.14
N ALA A 165 -25.67 -2.48 -15.18
CA ALA A 165 -25.69 -3.34 -16.34
C ALA A 165 -26.54 -2.74 -17.47
N ARG A 166 -26.08 -2.78 -18.70
CA ARG A 166 -26.92 -2.54 -19.88
C ARG A 166 -26.90 -3.77 -20.77
N PRO A 167 -28.03 -4.18 -21.35
CA PRO A 167 -28.04 -5.24 -22.33
C PRO A 167 -27.11 -4.85 -23.50
N VAL A 168 -26.32 -5.82 -23.96
CA VAL A 168 -25.42 -5.66 -25.11
C VAL A 168 -26.27 -5.33 -26.34
N ARG A 169 -26.46 -4.05 -26.66
CA ARG A 169 -26.84 -3.66 -28.01
C ARG A 169 -25.56 -3.73 -28.84
N ASN A 170 -25.55 -4.61 -29.86
CA ASN A 170 -24.53 -4.64 -30.89
C ASN A 170 -24.45 -3.25 -31.54
N SER A 171 -23.56 -2.40 -31.04
CA SER A 171 -23.19 -1.17 -31.72
C SER A 171 -21.69 -1.22 -31.97
N LEU A 172 -21.35 -1.64 -33.16
CA LEU A 172 -20.10 -1.30 -33.83
C LEU A 172 -20.08 0.23 -34.05
N VAL A 173 -19.69 0.98 -33.05
CA VAL A 173 -19.27 2.38 -33.23
C VAL A 173 -18.14 2.66 -32.24
N GLY A 174 -16.92 2.56 -32.75
CA GLY A 174 -15.76 3.11 -32.12
C GLY A 174 -15.85 4.63 -32.04
N GLY A 175 -16.07 5.16 -30.87
CA GLY A 175 -15.89 6.57 -30.56
C GLY A 175 -14.60 6.72 -29.77
N ALA A 176 -13.48 6.99 -30.44
CA ALA A 176 -12.28 7.49 -29.82
C ALA A 176 -12.56 8.89 -29.27
N GLY A 177 -13.00 8.98 -28.03
CA GLY A 177 -13.12 10.23 -27.29
C GLY A 177 -11.72 10.74 -26.92
N ARG A 178 -11.44 11.99 -27.28
CA ARG A 178 -10.20 12.70 -26.96
C ARG A 178 -9.96 12.74 -25.44
N GLY A 179 -8.74 12.37 -25.01
CA GLY A 179 -8.05 12.79 -23.78
C GLY A 179 -8.79 12.72 -22.44
N GLY A 180 -8.75 11.65 -21.80
CA GLY A 180 -8.31 11.30 -20.45
C GLY A 180 -9.10 11.75 -19.22
N ARG A 181 -9.91 12.80 -19.16
CA ARG A 181 -10.57 13.28 -17.92
C ARG A 181 -12.08 13.09 -17.86
N GLY A 182 -12.69 12.52 -18.87
CA GLY A 182 -14.14 12.30 -18.95
C GLY A 182 -14.61 11.14 -18.06
N ILE A 183 -15.86 11.25 -17.55
CA ILE A 183 -16.56 10.13 -16.88
C ILE A 183 -16.96 9.12 -17.95
N SER A 184 -16.68 7.83 -17.72
CA SER A 184 -17.08 6.75 -18.60
C SER A 184 -18.61 6.55 -18.56
N ASN A 185 -19.20 6.36 -19.74
CA ASN A 185 -20.59 5.92 -19.90
C ASN A 185 -20.69 4.42 -20.23
N GLY A 186 -19.56 3.69 -20.13
CA GLY A 186 -19.49 2.25 -20.37
C GLY A 186 -20.29 1.48 -19.32
N ALA A 187 -21.26 0.67 -19.78
CA ALA A 187 -22.03 -0.19 -18.90
C ALA A 187 -21.32 -1.54 -18.70
N ARG A 188 -21.48 -2.13 -17.52
CA ARG A 188 -21.01 -3.48 -17.23
C ARG A 188 -21.79 -4.47 -18.11
N PRO A 189 -21.11 -5.36 -18.89
CA PRO A 189 -21.79 -6.44 -19.55
C PRO A 189 -22.50 -7.35 -18.56
N GLU A 190 -23.69 -7.87 -18.91
CA GLU A 190 -24.44 -8.76 -18.03
C GLU A 190 -23.61 -10.01 -17.69
N GLY A 191 -23.53 -10.33 -16.40
CA GLY A 191 -22.76 -11.49 -15.90
C GLY A 191 -21.24 -11.31 -15.92
N ALA A 192 -20.70 -10.22 -16.45
CA ALA A 192 -19.26 -10.00 -16.44
C ALA A 192 -18.75 -9.76 -15.00
N PRO A 193 -17.64 -10.38 -14.58
CA PRO A 193 -16.99 -10.03 -13.33
C PRO A 193 -16.41 -8.61 -13.43
N PHE A 194 -16.20 -7.97 -12.29
CA PHE A 194 -15.63 -6.64 -12.26
C PHE A 194 -14.36 -6.54 -11.40
N CYS A 195 -13.55 -5.52 -11.71
CA CYS A 195 -12.49 -5.02 -10.86
C CYS A 195 -12.65 -3.51 -10.71
N PHE A 196 -13.02 -3.05 -9.52
CA PHE A 196 -13.25 -1.65 -9.23
C PHE A 196 -12.26 -1.11 -8.22
N TRP A 197 -11.63 0.03 -8.55
CA TRP A 197 -10.74 0.78 -7.69
C TRP A 197 -11.51 1.94 -7.06
N PHE A 198 -11.87 1.81 -5.79
CA PHE A 198 -12.37 2.91 -4.99
C PHE A 198 -11.19 3.61 -4.32
N GLY A 199 -10.77 4.75 -4.86
CA GLY A 199 -9.72 5.57 -4.27
C GLY A 199 -10.32 6.76 -3.55
N SER A 200 -10.37 6.73 -2.21
CA SER A 200 -10.78 7.90 -1.45
C SER A 200 -9.78 9.04 -1.57
N ASN A 201 -10.23 10.27 -1.33
CA ASN A 201 -9.34 11.40 -1.07
C ASN A 201 -9.00 11.51 0.42
N ASP A 202 -9.79 10.85 1.28
CA ASP A 202 -9.58 10.83 2.71
C ASP A 202 -8.61 9.68 3.11
N PRO A 203 -7.79 9.90 4.13
CA PRO A 203 -7.61 11.06 4.98
C PRO A 203 -6.52 12.06 4.53
N HIS A 204 -6.35 12.33 3.22
CA HIS A 204 -5.39 13.33 2.74
C HIS A 204 -5.81 14.75 3.15
N ARG A 205 -4.82 15.59 3.52
CA ARG A 205 -5.04 17.00 3.84
C ARG A 205 -5.57 17.82 2.64
N PRO A 206 -6.23 19.01 2.87
CA PRO A 206 -6.38 19.69 4.17
C PRO A 206 -7.59 19.20 4.98
N TYR A 207 -7.53 19.32 6.30
CA TYR A 207 -8.66 19.02 7.19
C TYR A 207 -9.40 20.29 7.59
N LYS A 208 -10.69 20.15 7.89
CA LYS A 208 -11.42 21.21 8.59
C LYS A 208 -10.98 21.18 10.05
N TRP A 209 -10.38 22.27 10.51
CA TRP A 209 -9.91 22.40 11.88
C TRP A 209 -10.98 22.10 12.92
N GLN A 210 -10.67 21.27 13.90
CA GLN A 210 -11.53 20.76 14.94
C GLN A 210 -12.70 19.86 14.46
N SER A 211 -12.67 19.36 13.23
CA SER A 211 -13.72 18.43 12.74
C SER A 211 -13.82 17.16 13.59
N GLY A 212 -12.70 16.61 14.04
CA GLY A 212 -12.67 15.46 14.93
C GLY A 212 -13.27 15.76 16.32
N VAL A 213 -12.89 16.89 16.91
CA VAL A 213 -13.45 17.32 18.20
C VAL A 213 -14.94 17.60 18.08
N GLN A 214 -15.38 18.27 17.00
CA GLN A 214 -16.81 18.53 16.73
C GLN A 214 -17.61 17.24 16.51
N SER A 215 -16.97 16.15 16.08
CA SER A 215 -17.60 14.83 15.97
C SER A 215 -17.74 14.09 17.31
N GLY A 216 -17.22 14.66 18.41
CA GLY A 216 -17.26 14.09 19.76
C GLY A 216 -15.97 13.37 20.21
N MET A 217 -14.88 13.44 19.42
CA MET A 217 -13.58 12.92 19.87
C MET A 217 -13.00 13.81 20.96
N LYS A 218 -12.36 13.17 21.94
CA LYS A 218 -11.69 13.86 23.05
C LYS A 218 -10.19 13.87 22.82
N ILE A 219 -9.58 15.04 22.86
CA ILE A 219 -8.14 15.19 22.62
C ILE A 219 -7.30 14.50 23.69
N GLU A 220 -7.79 14.42 24.93
CA GLU A 220 -7.14 13.73 26.04
C GLU A 220 -7.02 12.21 25.85
N ASP A 221 -7.88 11.61 25.02
CA ASP A 221 -7.87 10.18 24.72
C ASP A 221 -6.88 9.83 23.57
N VAL A 222 -6.35 10.84 22.84
CA VAL A 222 -5.45 10.63 21.72
C VAL A 222 -4.09 10.13 22.17
N ALA A 223 -3.64 9.00 21.65
CA ALA A 223 -2.26 8.54 21.77
C ALA A 223 -1.37 9.26 20.74
N VAL A 224 -0.67 10.30 21.18
CA VAL A 224 0.25 11.06 20.30
C VAL A 224 1.43 10.17 19.90
N PRO A 225 1.75 10.02 18.59
CA PRO A 225 2.96 9.34 18.14
C PRO A 225 4.22 9.90 18.79
N ALA A 226 5.12 9.06 19.27
CA ALA A 226 6.33 9.47 19.96
C ALA A 226 7.28 10.37 19.14
N CYS A 227 7.09 10.43 17.82
CA CYS A 227 7.82 11.33 16.91
C CYS A 227 7.22 12.74 16.81
N LEU A 228 6.09 12.99 17.46
CA LEU A 228 5.41 14.29 17.49
C LEU A 228 5.39 14.85 18.91
N PRO A 229 5.43 16.18 19.10
CA PRO A 229 5.27 16.79 20.42
C PRO A 229 3.84 16.61 20.92
N ASP A 230 3.70 16.37 22.21
CA ASP A 230 2.39 16.25 22.85
C ASP A 230 1.87 17.62 23.25
N SER A 231 0.91 18.12 22.50
CA SER A 231 0.20 19.38 22.75
C SER A 231 -1.24 19.31 22.28
N ASP A 232 -2.10 20.19 22.80
CA ASP A 232 -3.51 20.25 22.40
C ASP A 232 -3.69 20.49 20.90
N GLN A 233 -2.79 21.30 20.29
CA GLN A 233 -2.81 21.55 18.85
C GLN A 233 -2.51 20.29 18.04
N VAL A 234 -1.51 19.50 18.44
CA VAL A 234 -1.15 18.24 17.78
C VAL A 234 -2.24 17.19 17.99
N ARG A 235 -2.78 17.08 19.20
CA ARG A 235 -3.89 16.16 19.52
C ARG A 235 -5.14 16.49 18.72
N THR A 236 -5.46 17.77 18.55
CA THR A 236 -6.59 18.24 17.72
C THR A 236 -6.36 17.89 16.24
N ASP A 237 -5.17 18.11 15.70
CA ASP A 237 -4.82 17.74 14.31
C ASP A 237 -4.92 16.22 14.08
N ILE A 238 -4.58 15.40 15.10
CA ILE A 238 -4.75 13.95 15.05
C ILE A 238 -6.24 13.56 15.10
N CYS A 239 -7.07 14.22 15.91
CA CYS A 239 -8.52 14.01 15.90
C CYS A 239 -9.12 14.32 14.51
N ASP A 240 -8.67 15.42 13.87
CA ASP A 240 -9.12 15.78 12.53
C ASP A 240 -8.72 14.72 11.48
N TYR A 241 -7.49 14.19 11.58
CA TYR A 241 -7.06 13.05 10.78
C TYR A 241 -7.94 11.81 11.01
N TYR A 242 -8.27 11.49 12.26
CA TYR A 242 -9.14 10.36 12.60
C TYR A 242 -10.56 10.53 12.04
N TRP A 243 -11.06 11.75 12.00
CA TRP A 243 -12.34 12.05 11.39
C TRP A 243 -12.37 11.69 9.90
N GLU A 244 -11.32 12.05 9.17
CA GLU A 244 -11.21 11.71 7.75
C GLU A 244 -11.03 10.19 7.54
N VAL A 245 -10.31 9.48 8.41
CA VAL A 245 -10.26 8.00 8.40
C VAL A 245 -11.65 7.39 8.57
N GLN A 246 -12.46 7.91 9.49
CA GLN A 246 -13.82 7.42 9.71
C GLN A 246 -14.75 7.70 8.52
N ARG A 247 -14.53 8.77 7.78
CA ARG A 247 -15.25 9.07 6.54
C ARG A 247 -14.95 8.04 5.47
N PHE A 248 -13.67 7.72 5.25
CA PHE A 248 -13.28 6.64 4.34
C PHE A 248 -13.92 5.30 4.73
N ASP A 249 -13.86 4.93 6.02
CA ASP A 249 -14.46 3.69 6.53
C ASP A 249 -15.95 3.62 6.26
N THR A 250 -16.67 4.73 6.49
CA THR A 250 -18.13 4.86 6.24
C THR A 250 -18.44 4.68 4.76
N GLU A 251 -17.69 5.36 3.87
CA GLU A 251 -17.89 5.26 2.42
C GLU A 251 -17.69 3.82 1.91
N VAL A 252 -16.68 3.11 2.42
CA VAL A 252 -16.51 1.69 2.07
C VAL A 252 -17.68 0.86 2.57
N GLY A 253 -18.21 1.16 3.76
CA GLY A 253 -19.43 0.52 4.28
C GLY A 253 -20.63 0.63 3.33
N GLU A 254 -20.82 1.80 2.71
CA GLU A 254 -21.87 2.03 1.70
C GLU A 254 -21.66 1.16 0.44
N LEU A 255 -20.40 1.02 -0.02
CA LEU A 255 -20.09 0.13 -1.16
C LEU A 255 -20.40 -1.34 -0.84
N LEU A 256 -20.06 -1.80 0.38
CA LEU A 256 -20.35 -3.17 0.80
C LEU A 256 -21.88 -3.42 0.91
N ASN A 257 -22.64 -2.45 1.40
CA ASN A 257 -24.09 -2.52 1.42
C ASN A 257 -24.66 -2.61 0.00
N THR A 258 -24.17 -1.81 -0.93
CA THR A 258 -24.56 -1.88 -2.35
C THR A 258 -24.32 -3.27 -2.95
N LEU A 259 -23.16 -3.90 -2.66
CA LEU A 259 -22.88 -5.27 -3.11
C LEU A 259 -23.79 -6.30 -2.46
N LYS A 260 -24.11 -6.13 -1.17
CA LYS A 260 -25.04 -7.01 -0.45
C LYS A 260 -26.45 -6.95 -1.06
N GLU A 261 -26.97 -5.77 -1.33
CA GLU A 261 -28.28 -5.58 -1.96
C GLU A 261 -28.35 -6.19 -3.36
N LYS A 262 -27.23 -6.21 -4.10
CA LYS A 262 -27.13 -6.86 -5.42
C LYS A 262 -26.84 -8.37 -5.35
N GLY A 263 -26.62 -8.96 -4.17
CA GLY A 263 -26.29 -10.36 -4.01
C GLY A 263 -24.87 -10.70 -4.49
N GLU A 264 -23.99 -9.72 -4.67
CA GLU A 264 -22.63 -9.89 -5.20
C GLU A 264 -21.53 -9.87 -4.10
N LEU A 265 -21.88 -9.56 -2.85
CA LEU A 265 -20.93 -9.36 -1.76
C LEU A 265 -20.05 -10.59 -1.49
N ASP A 266 -20.63 -11.80 -1.53
CA ASP A 266 -19.90 -13.02 -1.17
C ASP A 266 -19.01 -13.55 -2.30
N ASN A 267 -19.29 -13.17 -3.54
CA ASN A 267 -18.41 -13.47 -4.69
C ASN A 267 -17.43 -12.31 -4.98
N THR A 268 -17.24 -11.40 -4.05
CA THR A 268 -16.32 -10.26 -4.21
C THR A 268 -15.14 -10.40 -3.26
N LEU A 269 -13.92 -10.37 -3.83
CA LEU A 269 -12.69 -10.12 -3.08
C LEU A 269 -12.66 -8.63 -2.71
N ILE A 270 -12.73 -8.33 -1.43
CA ILE A 270 -12.67 -6.98 -0.88
C ILE A 270 -11.31 -6.78 -0.25
N VAL A 271 -10.63 -5.71 -0.63
CA VAL A 271 -9.35 -5.28 -0.06
C VAL A 271 -9.49 -3.85 0.43
N MET A 272 -9.18 -3.60 1.71
CA MET A 272 -9.10 -2.25 2.29
C MET A 272 -7.66 -1.97 2.72
N THR A 273 -7.11 -0.83 2.31
CA THR A 273 -5.74 -0.41 2.66
C THR A 273 -5.55 1.10 2.50
N GLY A 274 -4.34 1.62 2.83
CA GLY A 274 -3.86 2.97 2.52
C GLY A 274 -2.76 2.95 1.45
N ASP A 275 -2.53 4.06 0.77
CA ASP A 275 -1.48 4.17 -0.25
C ASP A 275 -0.11 4.59 0.30
N ASN A 276 -0.08 5.21 1.46
CA ASN A 276 1.09 5.52 2.28
C ASN A 276 0.65 5.94 3.70
N GLY A 277 1.62 6.20 4.57
CA GLY A 277 1.36 6.58 5.96
C GLY A 277 0.85 8.00 6.13
N LEU A 278 0.56 8.37 7.39
CA LEU A 278 -0.14 9.61 7.75
C LEU A 278 0.65 10.88 7.38
N PRO A 279 -0.05 11.98 7.00
CA PRO A 279 0.56 13.20 6.48
C PRO A 279 1.00 14.14 7.63
N PHE A 280 1.93 13.66 8.45
CA PHE A 280 2.52 14.36 9.60
C PHE A 280 4.04 14.39 9.48
N PRO A 281 4.74 15.31 10.21
CA PRO A 281 6.20 15.31 10.24
C PRO A 281 6.79 13.94 10.59
N ARG A 282 7.87 13.53 9.92
CA ARG A 282 8.55 12.23 10.05
C ARG A 282 7.75 11.01 9.59
N CYS A 283 6.59 11.17 8.98
CA CYS A 283 5.72 10.08 8.55
C CYS A 283 5.69 9.95 7.01
N LYS A 284 4.70 10.49 6.30
CA LYS A 284 4.65 10.53 4.84
C LYS A 284 5.96 11.05 4.25
N SER A 285 6.37 10.56 3.09
CA SER A 285 7.66 10.81 2.44
C SER A 285 8.91 10.34 3.20
N ASN A 286 8.74 9.54 4.27
CA ASN A 286 9.82 8.96 5.06
C ASN A 286 9.69 7.43 5.15
N LEU A 287 10.82 6.73 5.39
CA LEU A 287 10.85 5.26 5.38
C LEU A 287 10.63 4.61 6.77
N TYR A 288 10.20 5.38 7.76
CA TYR A 288 9.78 4.84 9.06
C TYR A 288 8.42 4.18 8.95
N ASP A 289 8.09 3.28 9.90
CA ASP A 289 6.86 2.50 9.86
C ASP A 289 5.62 3.39 9.71
N ARG A 290 5.56 4.56 10.37
CA ARG A 290 4.43 5.48 10.24
C ARG A 290 4.26 6.10 8.85
N GLY A 291 5.30 6.03 8.02
CA GLY A 291 5.24 6.44 6.61
C GLY A 291 4.96 5.28 5.65
N THR A 292 5.35 4.05 6.03
CA THR A 292 5.39 2.92 5.11
C THR A 292 4.47 1.76 5.49
N ASN A 293 4.15 1.56 6.78
CA ASN A 293 3.24 0.52 7.24
C ASN A 293 1.80 1.02 7.17
N VAL A 294 0.94 0.30 6.45
CA VAL A 294 -0.45 0.67 6.17
C VAL A 294 -1.40 -0.44 6.61
N PRO A 295 -2.67 -0.11 6.99
CA PRO A 295 -3.66 -1.13 7.25
C PRO A 295 -3.87 -2.00 6.01
N LEU A 296 -4.07 -3.30 6.21
CA LEU A 296 -4.46 -4.22 5.14
C LEU A 296 -5.41 -5.28 5.69
N ALA A 297 -6.65 -5.25 5.20
CA ALA A 297 -7.63 -6.31 5.45
C ALA A 297 -8.18 -6.84 4.13
N VAL A 298 -8.33 -8.16 4.04
CA VAL A 298 -8.82 -8.85 2.84
C VAL A 298 -9.95 -9.80 3.20
N ARG A 299 -11.12 -9.63 2.57
CA ARG A 299 -12.29 -10.48 2.75
C ARG A 299 -12.67 -11.14 1.43
N TRP A 300 -12.82 -12.47 1.43
CA TRP A 300 -13.34 -13.23 0.29
C TRP A 300 -13.98 -14.54 0.78
N PRO A 301 -15.21 -14.52 1.29
CA PRO A 301 -15.79 -15.65 2.01
C PRO A 301 -15.96 -16.90 1.18
N ALA A 302 -16.05 -16.77 -0.16
CA ALA A 302 -16.12 -17.92 -1.06
C ALA A 302 -14.86 -18.81 -1.01
N GLN A 303 -13.70 -18.29 -0.60
CA GLN A 303 -12.40 -19.00 -0.63
C GLN A 303 -11.54 -18.79 0.61
N VAL A 304 -11.77 -17.73 1.38
CA VAL A 304 -10.91 -17.29 2.48
C VAL A 304 -11.65 -17.45 3.80
N LYS A 305 -11.10 -18.26 4.70
CA LYS A 305 -11.60 -18.37 6.07
C LYS A 305 -11.36 -17.07 6.83
N GLY A 306 -12.42 -16.52 7.40
CA GLY A 306 -12.35 -15.31 8.23
C GLY A 306 -11.78 -15.53 9.63
N GLY A 307 -11.62 -14.42 10.37
CA GLY A 307 -11.15 -14.40 11.77
C GLY A 307 -9.65 -14.67 11.92
N ARG A 308 -8.84 -14.34 10.91
CA ARG A 308 -7.40 -14.63 10.88
C ARG A 308 -6.59 -13.35 10.98
N VAL A 309 -5.49 -13.43 11.75
CA VAL A 309 -4.43 -12.40 11.78
C VAL A 309 -3.16 -13.04 11.24
N VAL A 310 -2.55 -12.40 10.25
CA VAL A 310 -1.33 -12.86 9.56
C VAL A 310 -0.19 -11.89 9.82
N GLU A 311 0.96 -12.45 10.22
CA GLU A 311 2.18 -11.72 10.57
C GLU A 311 3.24 -11.75 9.44
N ASP A 312 2.91 -12.30 8.28
CA ASP A 312 3.79 -12.30 7.12
C ASP A 312 3.93 -10.87 6.58
N PHE A 313 5.13 -10.53 6.12
CA PHE A 313 5.37 -9.24 5.49
C PHE A 313 4.81 -9.21 4.07
N ILE A 314 3.93 -8.25 3.83
CA ILE A 314 3.29 -8.02 2.53
C ILE A 314 3.74 -6.66 2.01
N SER A 315 4.25 -6.61 0.79
CA SER A 315 4.36 -5.36 0.04
C SER A 315 3.06 -5.10 -0.73
N LEU A 316 2.58 -3.87 -0.80
CA LEU A 316 1.40 -3.59 -1.63
C LEU A 316 1.64 -3.85 -3.12
N SER A 317 2.89 -3.94 -3.59
CA SER A 317 3.20 -4.44 -4.94
C SER A 317 2.81 -5.91 -5.15
N ASP A 318 2.59 -6.68 -4.08
CA ASP A 318 2.12 -8.06 -4.12
C ASP A 318 0.62 -8.17 -4.53
N LEU A 319 -0.13 -7.05 -4.47
CA LEU A 319 -1.55 -7.04 -4.82
C LEU A 319 -1.79 -7.35 -6.31
N ALA A 320 -1.00 -6.76 -7.22
CA ALA A 320 -1.18 -7.01 -8.66
C ALA A 320 -1.06 -8.51 -9.02
N PRO A 321 0.03 -9.22 -8.67
CA PRO A 321 0.12 -10.64 -8.94
C PRO A 321 -0.96 -11.46 -8.20
N THR A 322 -1.38 -11.04 -7.00
CA THR A 322 -2.46 -11.70 -6.26
C THR A 322 -3.81 -11.54 -6.98
N PHE A 323 -4.16 -10.34 -7.43
CA PHE A 323 -5.40 -10.10 -8.18
C PHE A 323 -5.44 -10.91 -9.48
N LEU A 324 -4.33 -11.01 -10.19
CA LEU A 324 -4.24 -11.82 -11.39
C LEU A 324 -4.50 -13.31 -11.09
N GLU A 325 -3.83 -13.87 -10.08
CA GLU A 325 -4.02 -15.28 -9.71
C GLU A 325 -5.43 -15.57 -9.18
N VAL A 326 -6.02 -14.65 -8.39
CA VAL A 326 -7.43 -14.74 -7.96
C VAL A 326 -8.38 -14.84 -9.17
N CYS A 327 -8.05 -14.17 -10.26
CA CYS A 327 -8.81 -14.18 -11.50
C CYS A 327 -8.41 -15.32 -12.47
N GLY A 328 -7.54 -16.23 -12.05
CA GLY A 328 -7.05 -17.35 -12.86
C GLY A 328 -6.04 -16.96 -13.94
N LEU A 329 -5.42 -15.78 -13.82
CA LEU A 329 -4.39 -15.30 -14.74
C LEU A 329 -3.00 -15.49 -14.13
N LYS A 330 -1.99 -15.65 -14.99
CA LYS A 330 -0.60 -15.70 -14.55
C LYS A 330 -0.05 -14.28 -14.38
N PRO A 331 0.68 -13.98 -13.28
CA PRO A 331 1.47 -12.77 -13.16
C PRO A 331 2.47 -12.64 -14.32
N THR A 332 2.80 -11.41 -14.72
CA THR A 332 3.80 -11.16 -15.76
C THR A 332 5.21 -11.31 -15.19
N GLY A 333 6.18 -11.68 -16.04
CA GLY A 333 7.56 -11.96 -15.61
C GLY A 333 8.36 -10.73 -15.17
N ASP A 334 7.84 -9.53 -15.37
CA ASP A 334 8.44 -8.26 -14.94
C ASP A 334 7.97 -7.80 -13.53
N MET A 335 6.95 -8.43 -12.96
CA MET A 335 6.50 -8.18 -11.60
C MET A 335 7.57 -8.58 -10.58
N THR A 336 7.87 -7.69 -9.64
CA THR A 336 8.74 -7.97 -8.49
C THR A 336 7.96 -8.37 -7.25
N GLY A 337 6.68 -8.00 -7.18
CA GLY A 337 5.74 -8.46 -6.18
C GLY A 337 5.47 -9.96 -6.28
N ARG A 338 5.19 -10.58 -5.15
CA ARG A 338 4.90 -12.01 -5.04
C ARG A 338 3.46 -12.20 -4.55
N SER A 339 2.64 -12.90 -5.33
CA SER A 339 1.27 -13.23 -4.90
C SER A 339 1.25 -13.84 -3.49
N PHE A 340 0.28 -13.45 -2.69
CA PHE A 340 0.01 -14.02 -1.37
C PHE A 340 -1.33 -14.78 -1.32
N LEU A 341 -1.80 -15.24 -2.48
CA LEU A 341 -3.01 -16.05 -2.58
C LEU A 341 -2.92 -17.34 -1.74
N ASP A 342 -1.74 -17.96 -1.70
CA ASP A 342 -1.44 -19.13 -0.87
C ASP A 342 -1.59 -18.83 0.62
N VAL A 343 -1.16 -17.64 1.07
CA VAL A 343 -1.34 -17.17 2.45
C VAL A 343 -2.82 -16.91 2.74
N LEU A 344 -3.53 -16.25 1.81
CA LEU A 344 -4.97 -15.98 1.94
C LEU A 344 -5.79 -17.26 2.10
N THR A 345 -5.49 -18.30 1.31
CA THR A 345 -6.26 -19.55 1.28
C THR A 345 -5.78 -20.61 2.25
N SER A 346 -4.68 -20.38 2.98
CA SER A 346 -4.04 -21.37 3.86
C SER A 346 -4.89 -21.80 5.07
N GLY A 347 -5.85 -20.97 5.50
CA GLY A 347 -6.61 -21.16 6.73
C GLY A 347 -5.81 -20.96 8.03
N LYS A 348 -4.53 -20.55 7.96
CA LYS A 348 -3.61 -20.38 9.11
C LYS A 348 -3.52 -18.91 9.54
N SER A 349 -3.18 -18.67 10.82
CA SER A 349 -2.85 -17.37 11.41
C SER A 349 -1.36 -17.30 11.80
N GLY A 350 -0.89 -16.12 12.18
CA GLY A 350 0.49 -15.86 12.52
C GLY A 350 1.39 -15.89 11.28
N ARG A 351 2.59 -16.43 11.39
CA ARG A 351 3.52 -16.59 10.27
C ARG A 351 3.14 -17.80 9.43
N VAL A 352 2.59 -17.56 8.25
CA VAL A 352 2.11 -18.58 7.32
C VAL A 352 3.21 -19.03 6.36
N ASP A 353 3.90 -18.06 5.75
CA ASP A 353 5.04 -18.29 4.87
C ASP A 353 6.34 -17.73 5.48
N PRO A 354 7.25 -18.55 5.98
CA PRO A 354 8.49 -18.09 6.58
C PRO A 354 9.39 -17.24 5.67
N LYS A 355 9.20 -17.31 4.35
CA LYS A 355 9.95 -16.52 3.37
C LYS A 355 9.48 -15.07 3.29
N ARG A 356 8.30 -14.75 3.85
CA ARG A 356 7.77 -13.39 3.97
C ARG A 356 8.23 -12.76 5.30
N ASP A 357 9.54 -12.67 5.47
CA ASP A 357 10.20 -12.23 6.72
C ASP A 357 10.70 -10.77 6.66
N LYS A 358 10.50 -10.10 5.53
CA LYS A 358 10.96 -8.72 5.28
C LYS A 358 10.24 -8.08 4.10
N VAL A 359 10.32 -6.75 4.04
CA VAL A 359 9.96 -5.94 2.87
C VAL A 359 11.05 -4.93 2.57
N PHE A 360 10.99 -4.37 1.34
CA PHE A 360 11.85 -3.30 0.89
C PHE A 360 10.99 -2.08 0.54
N THR A 361 11.48 -0.91 0.92
CA THR A 361 10.81 0.36 0.66
C THR A 361 11.83 1.37 0.15
N GLY A 362 11.37 2.45 -0.45
CA GLY A 362 12.27 3.50 -0.91
C GLY A 362 11.53 4.79 -1.22
N MET A 363 12.30 5.83 -1.48
CA MET A 363 11.80 7.14 -1.85
C MET A 363 12.75 7.78 -2.85
N GLU A 364 12.18 8.51 -3.80
CA GLU A 364 12.89 9.39 -4.71
C GLU A 364 12.43 10.84 -4.48
N ARG A 365 11.95 11.54 -5.49
CA ARG A 365 11.47 12.91 -5.36
C ARG A 365 9.99 12.92 -4.94
N HIS A 366 9.69 13.56 -3.81
CA HIS A 366 8.31 13.81 -3.37
C HIS A 366 7.78 15.13 -3.95
N SER A 367 8.58 16.21 -3.85
CA SER A 367 8.23 17.50 -4.43
C SER A 367 9.44 18.17 -5.08
N ASP A 368 9.24 19.35 -5.64
CA ASP A 368 10.28 20.23 -6.20
C ASP A 368 10.85 21.22 -5.16
N ARG A 369 10.65 20.98 -3.86
CA ARG A 369 10.94 21.91 -2.76
C ARG A 369 12.39 21.83 -2.24
N ARG A 370 13.32 21.41 -3.10
CA ARG A 370 14.78 21.54 -2.91
C ARG A 370 15.37 22.31 -4.06
N ALA A 371 16.42 23.07 -3.80
CA ALA A 371 17.16 23.76 -4.84
C ALA A 371 17.49 22.79 -6.00
N GLY A 372 17.18 23.19 -7.21
CA GLY A 372 17.32 22.35 -8.40
C GLY A 372 16.24 21.28 -8.60
N GLY A 373 15.16 21.28 -7.81
CA GLY A 373 14.04 20.35 -7.94
C GLY A 373 14.41 18.87 -7.72
N VAL A 374 15.46 18.61 -6.93
CA VAL A 374 16.02 17.27 -6.72
C VAL A 374 15.28 16.51 -5.60
N GLY A 375 15.35 15.16 -5.64
CA GLY A 375 14.77 14.30 -4.62
C GLY A 375 15.67 14.08 -3.39
N TYR A 376 15.11 13.40 -2.36
CA TYR A 376 15.88 12.84 -1.25
C TYR A 376 15.81 11.31 -1.33
N PRO A 377 16.75 10.67 -2.06
CA PRO A 377 16.69 9.25 -2.34
C PRO A 377 17.07 8.39 -1.14
N MET A 378 16.16 7.52 -0.76
CA MET A 378 16.32 6.56 0.34
C MET A 378 15.92 5.16 -0.10
N ARG A 379 16.53 4.12 0.49
CA ARG A 379 16.07 2.73 0.43
C ARG A 379 16.14 2.10 1.80
N ALA A 380 15.22 1.21 2.10
CA ALA A 380 15.20 0.50 3.36
C ALA A 380 14.86 -0.98 3.21
N ILE A 381 15.33 -1.75 4.17
CA ILE A 381 14.87 -3.11 4.46
C ILE A 381 14.25 -3.13 5.85
N ARG A 382 13.01 -3.61 5.95
CA ARG A 382 12.25 -3.76 7.18
C ARG A 382 12.07 -5.25 7.47
N THR A 383 12.61 -5.72 8.57
CA THR A 383 12.43 -7.07 9.12
C THR A 383 11.66 -7.00 10.43
N ARG A 384 11.30 -8.12 11.05
CA ARG A 384 10.61 -8.11 12.35
C ARG A 384 11.36 -7.31 13.42
N ASP A 385 12.68 -7.45 13.48
CA ASP A 385 13.51 -6.90 14.56
C ASP A 385 14.17 -5.57 14.23
N TYR A 386 14.32 -5.25 12.94
CA TYR A 386 15.13 -4.11 12.51
C TYR A 386 14.52 -3.36 11.33
N LEU A 387 14.73 -2.05 11.35
CA LEU A 387 14.64 -1.18 10.17
C LEU A 387 16.04 -0.66 9.86
N TYR A 388 16.56 -0.94 8.67
CA TYR A 388 17.80 -0.34 8.15
C TYR A 388 17.46 0.55 6.96
N ILE A 389 17.99 1.79 6.97
CA ILE A 389 17.79 2.78 5.91
C ILE A 389 19.15 3.21 5.37
N ARG A 390 19.25 3.30 4.03
CA ARG A 390 20.35 3.92 3.33
C ARG A 390 19.90 5.21 2.68
N ASN A 391 20.51 6.35 3.07
CA ASN A 391 20.32 7.66 2.48
C ASN A 391 21.41 7.89 1.42
N PHE A 392 21.04 8.01 0.14
CA PHE A 392 22.02 8.10 -0.95
C PHE A 392 22.57 9.51 -1.15
N LYS A 393 21.89 10.53 -0.64
CA LYS A 393 22.28 11.96 -0.70
C LYS A 393 22.11 12.60 0.68
N PRO A 394 22.90 12.21 1.69
CA PRO A 394 22.73 12.67 3.09
C PRO A 394 23.04 14.15 3.27
N ASP A 395 23.71 14.77 2.31
CA ASP A 395 23.97 16.20 2.24
C ASP A 395 22.72 17.05 1.96
N ARG A 396 21.66 16.46 1.39
CA ARG A 396 20.38 17.12 1.10
C ARG A 396 19.47 17.18 2.35
N TRP A 397 18.52 18.09 2.35
CA TRP A 397 17.49 18.19 3.39
C TRP A 397 16.37 17.18 3.13
N PRO A 398 16.06 16.27 4.08
CA PRO A 398 15.10 15.20 3.85
C PRO A 398 13.66 15.69 3.72
N ALA A 399 13.32 16.81 4.37
CA ALA A 399 11.98 17.39 4.41
C ALA A 399 11.74 18.50 3.36
N GLY A 400 12.67 18.71 2.42
CA GLY A 400 12.74 19.92 1.59
C GLY A 400 13.63 20.96 2.22
N ASP A 401 13.96 22.04 1.49
CA ASP A 401 14.83 23.10 2.02
C ASP A 401 14.21 23.83 3.22
N PRO A 402 15.07 24.36 4.14
CA PRO A 402 14.64 24.92 5.44
C PRO A 402 13.65 26.08 5.38
N GLU A 403 13.53 26.77 4.25
CA GLU A 403 12.58 27.89 4.06
C GLU A 403 11.11 27.49 4.25
N GLY A 404 10.80 26.18 4.22
CA GLY A 404 9.43 25.73 4.43
C GLY A 404 9.26 24.23 4.55
N TYR A 405 10.35 23.45 4.38
CA TYR A 405 10.30 21.98 4.46
C TYR A 405 9.14 21.38 3.66
N GLY A 406 9.08 21.74 2.36
CA GLY A 406 7.91 21.55 1.52
C GLY A 406 7.59 20.12 1.11
N ASP A 407 8.40 19.10 1.47
CA ASP A 407 8.08 17.69 1.32
C ASP A 407 7.19 17.16 2.46
N ILE A 408 6.97 17.96 3.50
CA ILE A 408 6.04 17.68 4.58
C ILE A 408 4.80 18.54 4.38
N ASP A 409 3.63 17.91 4.37
CA ASP A 409 2.35 18.60 4.19
C ASP A 409 2.17 19.70 5.25
N GLY A 410 1.59 20.84 4.83
CA GLY A 410 1.21 21.91 5.73
C GLY A 410 0.15 21.43 6.73
N SER A 411 0.40 21.62 8.02
CA SER A 411 -0.48 21.13 9.08
C SER A 411 -0.30 21.93 10.37
N PRO A 412 -1.32 21.94 11.26
CA PRO A 412 -1.18 22.48 12.60
C PRO A 412 0.01 21.86 13.37
N SER A 413 0.20 20.55 13.27
CA SER A 413 1.33 19.85 13.89
C SER A 413 2.68 20.31 13.36
N LYS A 414 2.82 20.51 12.03
CA LYS A 414 4.05 21.05 11.44
C LYS A 414 4.31 22.48 11.90
N THR A 415 3.29 23.32 11.88
CA THR A 415 3.37 24.71 12.34
C THR A 415 3.83 24.76 13.80
N TYR A 416 3.20 23.98 14.68
CA TYR A 416 3.59 23.88 16.09
C TYR A 416 5.07 23.51 16.24
N MET A 417 5.54 22.47 15.54
CA MET A 417 6.95 22.04 15.62
C MET A 417 7.93 23.12 15.12
N MET A 418 7.56 23.91 14.12
CA MET A 418 8.39 24.98 13.58
C MET A 418 8.46 26.19 14.51
N GLU A 419 7.35 26.56 15.13
CA GLU A 419 7.25 27.71 16.06
C GLU A 419 7.93 27.43 17.41
N HIS A 420 7.86 26.18 17.90
CA HIS A 420 8.39 25.76 19.21
C HIS A 420 9.71 24.97 19.10
N ARG A 421 10.40 25.01 17.95
CA ARG A 421 11.57 24.15 17.62
C ARG A 421 12.72 24.21 18.62
N ASP A 422 12.87 25.32 19.37
CA ASP A 422 13.94 25.49 20.31
C ASP A 422 13.56 25.09 21.77
N GLU A 423 12.29 24.72 21.98
CA GLU A 423 11.80 24.26 23.27
C GLU A 423 12.31 22.86 23.62
N PRO A 424 12.68 22.60 24.90
CA PRO A 424 13.29 21.33 25.30
C PRO A 424 12.47 20.07 24.88
N GLY A 425 11.14 20.14 24.94
CA GLY A 425 10.24 19.02 24.56
C GLY A 425 10.07 18.83 23.06
N VAL A 426 10.39 19.84 22.24
CA VAL A 426 10.15 19.83 20.78
C VAL A 426 11.45 19.72 19.99
N LYS A 427 12.53 20.33 20.47
CA LYS A 427 13.80 20.44 19.75
C LYS A 427 14.29 19.13 19.14
N ARG A 428 14.35 18.08 19.95
CA ARG A 428 14.79 16.75 19.46
C ARG A 428 13.85 16.20 18.38
N LEU A 429 12.55 16.36 18.55
CA LEU A 429 11.55 15.86 17.59
C LEU A 429 11.60 16.66 16.29
N PHE A 430 11.84 17.97 16.39
CA PHE A 430 12.09 18.83 15.25
C PHE A 430 13.33 18.37 14.47
N GLU A 431 14.46 18.14 15.15
CA GLU A 431 15.69 17.64 14.52
C GLU A 431 15.48 16.28 13.83
N LEU A 432 14.74 15.36 14.46
CA LEU A 432 14.40 14.06 13.88
C LEU A 432 13.51 14.16 12.63
N ALA A 433 12.61 15.14 12.57
CA ALA A 433 11.68 15.31 11.46
C ALA A 433 12.28 16.09 10.28
N PHE A 434 13.06 17.15 10.58
CA PHE A 434 13.49 18.15 9.59
C PHE A 434 15.00 18.20 9.38
N GLY A 435 15.80 17.74 10.35
CA GLY A 435 17.26 17.77 10.30
C GLY A 435 17.85 16.84 9.25
N LYS A 436 19.09 17.14 8.84
CA LYS A 436 19.87 16.25 7.94
C LYS A 436 20.10 14.90 8.61
N ARG A 437 20.20 13.85 7.79
CA ARG A 437 20.34 12.46 8.24
C ARG A 437 21.68 11.88 7.86
N PRO A 438 22.23 10.94 8.66
CA PRO A 438 23.43 10.21 8.25
C PRO A 438 23.18 9.35 7.00
N ALA A 439 24.25 8.87 6.38
CA ALA A 439 24.16 8.00 5.22
C ALA A 439 23.47 6.66 5.52
N GLU A 440 23.54 6.20 6.77
CA GLU A 440 22.95 4.96 7.24
C GLU A 440 22.20 5.17 8.54
N GLU A 441 21.03 4.53 8.63
CA GLU A 441 20.24 4.48 9.86
C GLU A 441 19.90 3.03 10.19
N LEU A 442 19.92 2.67 11.47
CA LEU A 442 19.50 1.36 11.97
C LEU A 442 18.68 1.54 13.24
N TYR A 443 17.52 0.90 13.30
CA TYR A 443 16.62 0.90 14.45
C TYR A 443 16.38 -0.52 14.92
N ASP A 444 16.59 -0.80 16.21
CA ASP A 444 16.24 -2.07 16.87
C ASP A 444 14.81 -1.98 17.40
N LEU A 445 13.86 -2.49 16.65
CA LEU A 445 12.42 -2.35 16.90
C LEU A 445 11.92 -3.07 18.16
N ARG A 446 12.71 -3.98 18.69
CA ARG A 446 12.42 -4.66 19.97
C ARG A 446 12.62 -3.71 21.16
N LYS A 447 13.44 -2.66 20.98
CA LYS A 447 13.79 -1.67 22.01
C LYS A 447 13.25 -0.27 21.70
N ASP A 448 13.09 0.02 20.41
CA ASP A 448 12.69 1.32 19.88
C ASP A 448 11.67 1.15 18.74
N PRO A 449 10.45 0.72 19.08
CA PRO A 449 9.40 0.50 18.07
C PRO A 449 8.99 1.78 17.34
N ASP A 450 9.20 2.96 17.94
CA ASP A 450 8.90 4.26 17.33
C ASP A 450 10.04 4.83 16.48
N GLN A 451 11.20 4.12 16.40
CA GLN A 451 12.31 4.46 15.50
C GLN A 451 12.90 5.88 15.74
N LEU A 452 13.14 6.20 17.00
CA LEU A 452 13.67 7.51 17.42
C LEU A 452 15.18 7.50 17.69
N ASN A 453 15.78 6.31 17.84
CA ASN A 453 17.17 6.16 18.26
C ASN A 453 17.97 5.39 17.20
N ASN A 454 18.69 6.12 16.33
CA ASN A 454 19.59 5.50 15.38
C ASN A 454 20.76 4.82 16.10
N VAL A 455 20.94 3.53 15.90
CA VAL A 455 22.01 2.71 16.50
C VAL A 455 23.05 2.24 15.47
N ALA A 456 23.03 2.81 14.24
CA ALA A 456 23.90 2.38 13.14
C ALA A 456 25.40 2.45 13.44
N ASP A 457 25.83 3.38 14.30
CA ASP A 457 27.25 3.59 14.64
C ASP A 457 27.69 2.86 15.94
N ARG A 458 26.76 2.14 16.60
CA ARG A 458 27.10 1.38 17.80
C ARG A 458 27.70 0.04 17.42
N SER A 459 28.85 -0.29 18.02
CA SER A 459 29.65 -1.49 17.70
C SER A 459 28.88 -2.82 17.88
N GLU A 460 28.00 -2.88 18.88
CA GLU A 460 27.18 -4.06 19.15
C GLU A 460 26.19 -4.39 18.04
N TYR A 461 25.84 -3.42 17.19
CA TYR A 461 24.94 -3.58 16.03
C TYR A 461 25.68 -3.76 14.70
N ALA A 462 27.02 -3.68 14.66
CA ALA A 462 27.81 -3.71 13.42
C ALA A 462 27.46 -4.90 12.50
N LYS A 463 27.40 -6.12 13.07
CA LYS A 463 27.05 -7.34 12.30
C LYS A 463 25.63 -7.30 11.74
N SER A 464 24.66 -6.80 12.51
CA SER A 464 23.28 -6.67 12.06
C SER A 464 23.16 -5.65 10.92
N LYS A 465 23.83 -4.50 11.07
CA LYS A 465 23.90 -3.45 10.05
C LYS A 465 24.49 -3.99 8.74
N GLU A 466 25.66 -4.65 8.80
CA GLU A 466 26.32 -5.21 7.62
C GLU A 466 25.43 -6.23 6.90
N LYS A 467 24.81 -7.17 7.64
CA LYS A 467 23.87 -8.15 7.07
C LYS A 467 22.70 -7.51 6.37
N LEU A 468 22.07 -6.49 6.99
CA LEU A 468 20.91 -5.82 6.42
C LEU A 468 21.30 -4.95 5.22
N ALA A 469 22.41 -4.24 5.29
CA ALA A 469 22.96 -3.46 4.17
C ALA A 469 23.28 -4.35 2.97
N ALA A 470 23.90 -5.51 3.19
CA ALA A 470 24.19 -6.48 2.12
C ALA A 470 22.88 -7.03 1.50
N ALA A 471 21.90 -7.38 2.32
CA ALA A 471 20.61 -7.90 1.86
C ALA A 471 19.84 -6.85 1.05
N LEU A 472 19.81 -5.59 1.52
CA LEU A 472 19.22 -4.48 0.78
C LEU A 472 19.90 -4.30 -0.58
N MET A 473 21.22 -4.19 -0.61
CA MET A 473 21.97 -3.99 -1.87
C MET A 473 21.83 -5.16 -2.84
N ALA A 474 21.70 -6.39 -2.34
CA ALA A 474 21.45 -7.56 -3.18
C ALA A 474 20.08 -7.45 -3.88
N GLU A 475 19.02 -7.11 -3.16
CA GLU A 475 17.68 -6.90 -3.74
C GLU A 475 17.67 -5.77 -4.76
N LEU A 476 18.26 -4.62 -4.42
CA LEU A 476 18.31 -3.46 -5.33
C LEU A 476 19.04 -3.78 -6.63
N LYS A 477 20.15 -4.53 -6.56
CA LYS A 477 20.88 -4.99 -7.77
C LYS A 477 20.05 -6.01 -8.55
N ALA A 478 19.47 -7.00 -7.91
CA ALA A 478 18.65 -8.04 -8.55
C ALA A 478 17.44 -7.44 -9.28
N THR A 479 16.83 -6.40 -8.69
CA THR A 479 15.68 -5.69 -9.27
C THR A 479 16.08 -4.49 -10.13
N LYS A 480 17.37 -4.30 -10.43
CA LYS A 480 17.91 -3.28 -11.33
C LYS A 480 17.60 -1.85 -10.89
N ASP A 481 17.67 -1.58 -9.58
CA ASP A 481 17.52 -0.21 -9.06
C ASP A 481 18.64 0.69 -9.61
N PRO A 482 18.31 1.82 -10.28
CA PRO A 482 19.29 2.77 -10.79
C PRO A 482 20.26 3.29 -9.71
N ARG A 483 19.82 3.46 -8.45
CA ARG A 483 20.69 3.90 -7.34
C ARG A 483 21.77 2.87 -7.04
N ALA A 484 21.41 1.58 -7.00
CA ALA A 484 22.37 0.50 -6.76
C ALA A 484 23.34 0.25 -7.92
N LEU A 485 22.97 0.71 -9.12
CA LEU A 485 23.78 0.58 -10.36
C LEU A 485 24.59 1.84 -10.71
N GLY A 486 24.63 2.84 -9.81
CA GLY A 486 25.37 4.09 -10.04
C GLY A 486 24.71 5.05 -11.05
N LYS A 487 23.45 4.81 -11.42
CA LYS A 487 22.68 5.61 -12.40
C LYS A 487 21.50 6.36 -11.79
N GLY A 488 21.43 6.44 -10.46
CA GLY A 488 20.24 6.93 -9.73
C GLY A 488 19.95 8.41 -9.90
N ASP A 489 20.94 9.22 -10.32
CA ASP A 489 20.71 10.66 -10.55
C ASP A 489 19.80 10.94 -11.75
N ILE A 490 19.37 9.90 -12.48
CA ILE A 490 18.32 10.00 -13.49
C ILE A 490 16.98 10.45 -12.90
N PHE A 491 16.65 10.05 -11.65
CA PHE A 491 15.41 10.44 -11.00
C PHE A 491 15.29 11.95 -10.76
N ASP A 492 16.42 12.64 -10.57
CA ASP A 492 16.46 14.09 -10.43
C ASP A 492 16.22 14.83 -11.76
N LYS A 493 16.43 14.13 -12.91
CA LYS A 493 16.30 14.68 -14.26
C LYS A 493 14.91 14.50 -14.87
N TYR A 494 14.08 13.61 -14.30
CA TYR A 494 12.71 13.42 -14.80
C TYR A 494 11.87 14.69 -14.59
N PRO A 495 10.97 15.02 -15.51
CA PRO A 495 10.09 16.19 -15.38
C PRO A 495 9.28 16.15 -14.07
N TYR A 496 8.97 17.34 -13.55
CA TYR A 496 8.02 17.51 -12.45
C TYR A 496 6.77 18.21 -12.97
N TYR A 497 5.62 17.57 -12.81
CA TYR A 497 4.37 18.05 -13.37
C TYR A 497 3.45 18.70 -12.32
N GLY A 498 3.93 18.97 -11.11
CA GLY A 498 3.17 19.59 -10.03
C GLY A 498 2.91 21.09 -10.20
N ALA A 499 2.26 21.69 -9.22
CA ALA A 499 2.03 23.13 -9.18
C ALA A 499 3.38 23.89 -9.18
N GLY A 500 3.54 24.84 -10.09
CA GLY A 500 4.79 25.57 -10.27
C GLY A 500 5.66 25.08 -11.44
N ALA A 501 5.39 23.89 -12.00
CA ALA A 501 6.09 23.42 -13.18
C ALA A 501 5.88 24.33 -14.39
N PRO A 502 6.89 24.54 -15.26
CA PRO A 502 6.73 25.27 -16.52
C PRO A 502 5.57 24.70 -17.35
N LYS A 503 4.84 25.57 -18.07
CA LYS A 503 3.72 25.13 -18.91
C LYS A 503 4.13 24.11 -19.99
N GLU A 504 5.38 24.13 -20.41
CA GLU A 504 5.97 23.23 -21.40
C GLU A 504 6.15 21.78 -20.86
N SER A 505 6.14 21.60 -19.52
CA SER A 505 6.25 20.30 -18.87
C SER A 505 4.91 19.75 -18.35
N ARG A 506 3.82 20.45 -18.60
CA ARG A 506 2.48 20.07 -18.15
C ARG A 506 1.67 19.28 -19.18
#